data_9b5b5d83bca06907bb9fe6da9d57fe52
#
_entry.id   9b5b5d83bca06907bb9fe6da9d57fe52
#
_cell.length_a   1.000
_cell.length_b   1.000
_cell.length_c   1.000
_cell.angle_alpha   90.00
_cell.angle_beta   90.00
_cell.angle_gamma   90.00
#
_symmetry.space_group_name_H-M   'P 1'
#
loop_
_entity.id
_entity.type
_entity.pdbx_description
1 polymer ?
#
loop_
_entity_poly.entity_id
_entity_poly.type
_entity_poly.pdbx_seq_one_letter_code
_entity_poly.pdbx_strand_id
1 'polypeptide(L)'
;MKTAEEKLWKNNLLLLASRFNIDARKAGIEQAGLYANPNIFIDQSIYAEPTQRYFDFTRSGQTVVQIQQLFLLGGKIGKRVRVAELNARMGEQEFYDLARELVTKLRKLFYAIYYYRQAISFYDQSLEALGRTVTSAEMGYKRRAILQAEVLRLKALYFFLKKEREELNIRILEREADLRVLLNDDSFRSSDVKIVPMIVENQLDNLEPGKLKRDELLELARNKRPDLKKAIQALRYEEANLELQHANAIPDLAFGPMYNRGGTAFQNYWGITAQLNIPIFDRNQGNIKASEKAILSRKQELKNTLLEVENEVAVSIETARLKDELYKKFRNTYTKEYTDLSKDMILSYEKRYITILEFTDFFETYRSSVVEMLKLQTDRMDAIEGVNFSVGQGVLIPKFSDPVTEEK
;
A
#
# COMPACT_ATOMS: atom_id res chain seq x y z
N MET A 1 17.74 2.59 6.11
CA MET A 1 16.26 2.52 6.25
C MET A 1 15.62 3.89 6.09
N LYS A 2 15.88 4.90 6.93
CA LYS A 2 15.29 6.25 6.80
C LYS A 2 15.38 6.83 5.38
N THR A 3 16.54 6.84 4.79
CA THR A 3 16.76 7.34 3.42
C THR A 3 15.93 6.60 2.37
N ALA A 4 15.73 5.29 2.54
CA ALA A 4 14.90 4.49 1.64
C ALA A 4 13.39 4.84 1.82
N GLU A 5 12.95 5.05 3.06
CA GLU A 5 11.58 5.50 3.33
C GLU A 5 11.32 6.90 2.75
N GLU A 6 12.26 7.86 2.91
CA GLU A 6 12.16 9.19 2.31
C GLU A 6 12.06 9.13 0.78
N LYS A 7 12.88 8.28 0.13
CA LYS A 7 12.79 8.05 -1.32
C LYS A 7 11.46 7.44 -1.72
N LEU A 8 10.95 6.45 -0.98
CA LEU A 8 9.63 5.88 -1.21
C LEU A 8 8.54 6.96 -1.18
N TRP A 9 8.51 7.79 -0.13
CA TRP A 9 7.52 8.85 0.03
C TRP A 9 7.58 9.90 -1.09
N LYS A 10 8.76 10.17 -1.62
CA LYS A 10 9.00 11.20 -2.64
C LYS A 10 8.77 10.70 -4.06
N ASN A 11 9.22 9.48 -4.36
CA ASN A 11 9.39 9.02 -5.75
C ASN A 11 8.43 7.89 -6.15
N ASN A 12 7.79 7.20 -5.18
CA ASN A 12 6.96 6.05 -5.51
C ASN A 12 5.76 6.46 -6.36
N LEU A 13 5.62 5.82 -7.53
CA LEU A 13 4.61 6.17 -8.52
C LEU A 13 3.18 5.90 -8.05
N LEU A 14 2.95 4.87 -7.23
CA LEU A 14 1.63 4.58 -6.67
C LEU A 14 1.20 5.64 -5.65
N LEU A 15 2.13 6.11 -4.81
CA LEU A 15 1.86 7.22 -3.89
C LEU A 15 1.60 8.53 -4.63
N LEU A 16 2.36 8.82 -5.69
CA LEU A 16 2.13 10.00 -6.53
C LEU A 16 0.77 9.93 -7.23
N ALA A 17 0.43 8.78 -7.81
CA ALA A 17 -0.89 8.57 -8.42
C ALA A 17 -2.03 8.75 -7.41
N SER A 18 -1.87 8.22 -6.20
CA SER A 18 -2.85 8.37 -5.12
C SER A 18 -2.99 9.83 -4.66
N ARG A 19 -1.91 10.63 -4.66
CA ARG A 19 -2.00 12.08 -4.41
C ARG A 19 -2.81 12.80 -5.48
N PHE A 20 -2.58 12.51 -6.75
CA PHE A 20 -3.39 13.08 -7.83
C PHE A 20 -4.87 12.67 -7.73
N ASN A 21 -5.17 11.46 -7.27
CA ASN A 21 -6.54 11.04 -7.00
C ASN A 21 -7.20 11.86 -5.87
N ILE A 22 -6.45 12.21 -4.81
CA ILE A 22 -6.93 13.11 -3.77
C ILE A 22 -7.21 14.50 -4.35
N ASP A 23 -6.29 15.03 -5.16
CA ASP A 23 -6.46 16.35 -5.79
C ASP A 23 -7.66 16.37 -6.73
N ALA A 24 -7.89 15.30 -7.49
CA ALA A 24 -9.09 15.15 -8.32
C ALA A 24 -10.38 15.13 -7.48
N ARG A 25 -10.40 14.42 -6.34
CA ARG A 25 -11.55 14.45 -5.42
C ARG A 25 -11.75 15.83 -4.78
N LYS A 26 -10.66 16.58 -4.48
CA LYS A 26 -10.72 17.96 -3.98
C LYS A 26 -11.28 18.91 -5.02
N ALA A 27 -10.91 18.79 -6.28
CA ALA A 27 -11.53 19.54 -7.38
C ALA A 27 -13.04 19.25 -7.49
N GLY A 28 -13.46 18.02 -7.15
CA GLY A 28 -14.89 17.68 -7.05
C GLY A 28 -15.65 18.46 -5.98
N ILE A 29 -14.98 18.96 -4.92
CA ILE A 29 -15.58 19.83 -3.91
C ILE A 29 -15.92 21.19 -4.52
N GLU A 30 -15.02 21.75 -5.31
CA GLU A 30 -15.25 23.01 -6.03
C GLU A 30 -16.44 22.86 -6.98
N GLN A 31 -16.47 21.78 -7.77
CA GLN A 31 -17.56 21.50 -8.70
C GLN A 31 -18.90 21.34 -7.97
N ALA A 32 -18.93 20.71 -6.80
CA ALA A 32 -20.14 20.52 -6.00
C ALA A 32 -20.71 21.84 -5.47
N GLY A 33 -19.86 22.86 -5.30
CA GLY A 33 -20.23 24.20 -4.83
C GLY A 33 -20.76 25.14 -5.91
N LEU A 34 -20.66 24.78 -7.18
CA LEU A 34 -21.05 25.65 -8.28
C LEU A 34 -22.56 25.75 -8.42
N TYR A 35 -23.02 26.97 -8.73
CA TYR A 35 -24.40 27.21 -9.15
C TYR A 35 -24.61 26.71 -10.58
N ALA A 36 -25.84 26.33 -10.89
CA ALA A 36 -26.23 26.03 -12.26
C ALA A 36 -26.06 27.27 -13.16
N ASN A 37 -25.60 27.07 -14.40
CA ASN A 37 -25.51 28.17 -15.35
C ASN A 37 -26.90 28.71 -15.69
N PRO A 38 -27.04 30.04 -15.98
CA PRO A 38 -28.26 30.58 -16.55
C PRO A 38 -28.61 29.92 -17.87
N ASN A 39 -29.86 29.65 -18.08
CA ASN A 39 -30.40 29.15 -19.34
C ASN A 39 -30.99 30.31 -20.15
N ILE A 40 -30.58 30.42 -21.42
CA ILE A 40 -31.18 31.39 -22.36
C ILE A 40 -32.03 30.59 -23.33
N PHE A 41 -33.33 30.94 -23.37
CA PHE A 41 -34.28 30.39 -24.30
C PHE A 41 -34.66 31.47 -25.33
N ILE A 42 -34.59 31.12 -26.61
CA ILE A 42 -34.99 32.00 -27.73
C ILE A 42 -36.00 31.22 -28.57
N ASP A 43 -37.15 31.82 -28.76
CA ASP A 43 -38.19 31.32 -29.68
C ASP A 43 -38.43 32.40 -30.74
N GLN A 44 -38.24 32.03 -31.99
CA GLN A 44 -38.40 32.90 -33.17
C GLN A 44 -39.33 32.22 -34.18
N SER A 45 -40.37 32.92 -34.61
CA SER A 45 -41.21 32.42 -35.69
C SER A 45 -40.41 32.28 -36.98
N ILE A 46 -40.44 31.10 -37.60
CA ILE A 46 -39.79 30.81 -38.88
C ILE A 46 -40.55 31.52 -39.99
N TYR A 47 -41.90 31.52 -39.92
CA TYR A 47 -42.77 32.17 -40.89
C TYR A 47 -43.84 32.95 -40.13
N ALA A 48 -44.05 34.20 -40.54
CA ALA A 48 -45.10 35.06 -39.98
C ALA A 48 -46.20 35.24 -41.02
N GLU A 49 -47.33 34.58 -40.82
CA GLU A 49 -48.44 34.61 -41.75
C GLU A 49 -49.00 36.05 -42.02
N PRO A 50 -49.09 36.96 -41.04
CA PRO A 50 -49.57 38.30 -41.26
C PRO A 50 -48.69 39.11 -42.20
N THR A 51 -47.39 38.84 -42.28
CA THR A 51 -46.44 39.57 -43.14
C THR A 51 -45.93 38.74 -44.31
N GLN A 52 -46.29 37.44 -44.37
CA GLN A 52 -45.78 36.45 -45.34
C GLN A 52 -44.26 36.44 -45.48
N ARG A 53 -43.54 36.69 -44.36
CA ARG A 53 -42.09 36.75 -44.30
C ARG A 53 -41.51 35.61 -43.45
N TYR A 54 -40.41 35.07 -43.91
CA TYR A 54 -39.57 34.13 -43.13
C TYR A 54 -38.68 34.94 -42.20
N PHE A 55 -38.52 34.46 -40.96
CA PHE A 55 -37.66 35.05 -39.91
C PHE A 55 -37.95 36.56 -39.74
N ASP A 56 -39.23 36.89 -39.62
CA ASP A 56 -39.59 38.30 -39.45
C ASP A 56 -39.15 38.87 -38.09
N PHE A 57 -38.07 39.64 -38.11
CA PHE A 57 -37.54 40.36 -36.93
C PHE A 57 -38.18 41.77 -36.80
N THR A 58 -39.20 42.12 -37.61
CA THR A 58 -39.92 43.37 -37.47
C THR A 58 -40.95 43.28 -36.34
N ARG A 59 -41.72 44.37 -36.16
CA ARG A 59 -42.77 44.45 -35.13
C ARG A 59 -43.89 43.44 -35.34
N SER A 60 -44.03 42.89 -36.51
CA SER A 60 -45.09 41.95 -36.84
C SER A 60 -44.70 40.48 -36.65
N GLY A 61 -43.40 40.17 -36.51
CA GLY A 61 -42.90 38.82 -36.21
C GLY A 61 -42.94 38.53 -34.70
N GLN A 62 -42.90 37.23 -34.35
CA GLN A 62 -42.84 36.78 -32.96
C GLN A 62 -41.38 36.49 -32.57
N THR A 63 -40.94 37.06 -31.48
CA THR A 63 -39.65 36.79 -30.87
C THR A 63 -39.84 36.73 -29.36
N VAL A 64 -39.45 35.63 -28.74
CA VAL A 64 -39.37 35.45 -27.28
C VAL A 64 -37.93 35.25 -26.88
N VAL A 65 -37.46 36.01 -25.95
CA VAL A 65 -36.14 35.85 -25.30
C VAL A 65 -36.37 35.71 -23.81
N GLN A 66 -35.90 34.64 -23.22
CA GLN A 66 -36.04 34.38 -21.80
C GLN A 66 -34.66 33.99 -21.23
N ILE A 67 -34.32 34.57 -20.09
CA ILE A 67 -33.15 34.18 -19.31
C ILE A 67 -33.67 33.63 -17.99
N GLN A 68 -33.28 32.43 -17.64
CA GLN A 68 -33.66 31.79 -16.36
C GLN A 68 -32.43 31.33 -15.57
N GLN A 69 -32.44 31.65 -14.30
CA GLN A 69 -31.46 31.13 -13.33
C GLN A 69 -32.16 30.08 -12.47
N LEU A 70 -31.54 28.88 -12.39
CA LEU A 70 -31.97 27.82 -11.46
C LEU A 70 -31.40 28.06 -10.06
N PHE A 71 -32.28 28.14 -9.07
CA PHE A 71 -31.94 28.22 -7.67
C PHE A 71 -32.25 26.88 -7.00
N LEU A 72 -31.18 26.19 -6.56
CA LEU A 72 -31.28 24.94 -5.83
C LEU A 72 -31.71 25.23 -4.40
N LEU A 73 -32.88 24.76 -4.02
CA LEU A 73 -33.45 24.95 -2.70
C LEU A 73 -33.10 23.82 -1.73
N GLY A 74 -33.50 23.95 -0.46
CA GLY A 74 -33.25 22.92 0.57
C GLY A 74 -31.78 22.75 0.97
N GLY A 75 -30.92 23.73 0.63
CA GLY A 75 -29.49 23.68 0.98
C GLY A 75 -28.69 22.64 0.17
N LYS A 76 -29.19 22.25 -1.02
CA LYS A 76 -28.57 21.19 -1.87
C LYS A 76 -27.10 21.42 -2.14
N ILE A 77 -26.69 22.68 -2.44
CA ILE A 77 -25.28 23.00 -2.73
C ILE A 77 -24.40 22.66 -1.53
N GLY A 78 -24.73 23.15 -0.34
CA GLY A 78 -23.95 22.86 0.87
C GLY A 78 -23.89 21.36 1.21
N LYS A 79 -24.98 20.62 0.97
CA LYS A 79 -25.01 19.17 1.16
C LYS A 79 -24.19 18.41 0.13
N ARG A 80 -24.19 18.84 -1.15
CA ARG A 80 -23.30 18.30 -2.20
C ARG A 80 -21.83 18.53 -1.84
N VAL A 81 -21.48 19.73 -1.41
CA VAL A 81 -20.12 20.07 -0.93
C VAL A 81 -19.74 19.14 0.23
N ARG A 82 -20.64 18.94 1.21
CA ARG A 82 -20.37 18.07 2.36
C ARG A 82 -20.11 16.61 1.94
N VAL A 83 -20.89 16.09 1.02
CA VAL A 83 -20.69 14.73 0.46
C VAL A 83 -19.32 14.65 -0.26
N ALA A 84 -18.99 15.65 -1.09
CA ALA A 84 -17.70 15.72 -1.79
C ALA A 84 -16.51 15.84 -0.83
N GLU A 85 -16.60 16.62 0.24
CA GLU A 85 -15.57 16.71 1.30
C GLU A 85 -15.32 15.35 1.95
N LEU A 86 -16.38 14.62 2.30
CA LEU A 86 -16.24 13.31 2.92
C LEU A 86 -15.63 12.29 1.96
N ASN A 87 -15.95 12.37 0.65
CA ASN A 87 -15.31 11.56 -0.38
C ASN A 87 -13.81 11.89 -0.50
N ALA A 88 -13.41 13.15 -0.44
CA ALA A 88 -12.00 13.55 -0.45
C ALA A 88 -11.26 13.04 0.80
N ARG A 89 -11.87 13.12 1.98
CA ARG A 89 -11.30 12.57 3.24
C ARG A 89 -11.13 11.05 3.19
N MET A 90 -12.04 10.33 2.54
CA MET A 90 -11.87 8.89 2.30
C MET A 90 -10.63 8.64 1.43
N GLY A 91 -10.43 9.42 0.37
CA GLY A 91 -9.23 9.34 -0.47
C GLY A 91 -7.93 9.60 0.30
N GLU A 92 -7.94 10.52 1.26
CA GLU A 92 -6.79 10.76 2.13
C GLU A 92 -6.48 9.52 3.01
N GLN A 93 -7.50 8.84 3.54
CA GLN A 93 -7.27 7.61 4.30
C GLN A 93 -6.79 6.45 3.41
N GLU A 94 -7.26 6.34 2.18
CA GLU A 94 -6.78 5.38 1.18
C GLU A 94 -5.30 5.59 0.86
N PHE A 95 -4.87 6.85 0.75
CA PHE A 95 -3.45 7.18 0.57
C PHE A 95 -2.58 6.73 1.75
N TYR A 96 -3.02 7.01 2.99
CA TYR A 96 -2.26 6.59 4.17
C TYR A 96 -2.23 5.08 4.35
N ASP A 97 -3.29 4.37 3.95
CA ASP A 97 -3.34 2.91 3.98
C ASP A 97 -2.37 2.29 2.98
N LEU A 98 -2.36 2.79 1.74
CA LEU A 98 -1.39 2.42 0.72
C LEU A 98 0.05 2.70 1.18
N ALA A 99 0.30 3.87 1.78
CA ALA A 99 1.61 4.23 2.29
C ALA A 99 2.08 3.26 3.38
N ARG A 100 1.21 2.88 4.32
CA ARG A 100 1.47 1.88 5.36
C ARG A 100 1.87 0.52 4.76
N GLU A 101 1.14 0.08 3.73
CA GLU A 101 1.43 -1.17 3.02
C GLU A 101 2.81 -1.13 2.35
N LEU A 102 3.09 -0.05 1.60
CA LEU A 102 4.35 0.09 0.88
C LEU A 102 5.56 0.24 1.81
N VAL A 103 5.42 0.95 2.94
CA VAL A 103 6.48 1.04 3.96
C VAL A 103 6.75 -0.33 4.58
N THR A 104 5.71 -1.08 4.91
CA THR A 104 5.86 -2.44 5.43
C THR A 104 6.56 -3.35 4.42
N LYS A 105 6.16 -3.30 3.14
CA LYS A 105 6.80 -4.05 2.06
C LYS A 105 8.27 -3.66 1.91
N LEU A 106 8.58 -2.36 1.94
CA LEU A 106 9.96 -1.86 1.88
C LEU A 106 10.83 -2.46 2.99
N ARG A 107 10.35 -2.41 4.24
CA ARG A 107 11.10 -2.91 5.40
C ARG A 107 11.32 -4.42 5.33
N LYS A 108 10.31 -5.20 4.97
CA LYS A 108 10.43 -6.65 4.78
C LYS A 108 11.47 -7.00 3.71
N LEU A 109 11.43 -6.33 2.56
CA LEU A 109 12.43 -6.53 1.50
C LEU A 109 13.85 -6.18 1.97
N PHE A 110 13.98 -5.10 2.73
CA PHE A 110 15.26 -4.65 3.26
C PHE A 110 15.87 -5.67 4.21
N TYR A 111 15.09 -6.23 5.15
CA TYR A 111 15.55 -7.27 6.07
C TYR A 111 15.85 -8.58 5.34
N ALA A 112 15.03 -8.97 4.37
CA ALA A 112 15.27 -10.18 3.58
C ALA A 112 16.60 -10.11 2.83
N ILE A 113 16.89 -9.00 2.14
CA ILE A 113 18.16 -8.81 1.43
C ILE A 113 19.33 -8.85 2.41
N TYR A 114 19.20 -8.22 3.59
CA TYR A 114 20.24 -8.21 4.60
C TYR A 114 20.61 -9.63 5.04
N TYR A 115 19.64 -10.44 5.44
CA TYR A 115 19.89 -11.81 5.89
C TYR A 115 20.34 -12.74 4.76
N TYR A 116 19.82 -12.59 3.54
CA TYR A 116 20.30 -13.37 2.39
C TYR A 116 21.78 -13.07 2.09
N ARG A 117 22.23 -11.82 2.21
CA ARG A 117 23.64 -11.48 2.03
C ARG A 117 24.53 -12.05 3.14
N GLN A 118 24.05 -12.08 4.38
CA GLN A 118 24.76 -12.77 5.47
C GLN A 118 24.92 -14.26 5.18
N ALA A 119 23.85 -14.92 4.74
CA ALA A 119 23.90 -16.32 4.38
C ALA A 119 24.87 -16.59 3.21
N ILE A 120 24.88 -15.73 2.18
CA ILE A 120 25.86 -15.86 1.07
C ILE A 120 27.29 -15.77 1.56
N SER A 121 27.60 -14.80 2.42
CA SER A 121 28.96 -14.68 3.00
C SER A 121 29.40 -15.96 3.72
N PHE A 122 28.45 -16.60 4.38
CA PHE A 122 28.66 -17.89 5.04
C PHE A 122 28.90 -19.03 4.03
N TYR A 123 28.11 -19.12 2.97
CA TYR A 123 28.30 -20.10 1.89
C TYR A 123 29.65 -19.87 1.18
N ASP A 124 30.05 -18.62 0.93
CA ASP A 124 31.33 -18.29 0.30
C ASP A 124 32.53 -18.82 1.10
N GLN A 125 32.52 -18.64 2.44
CA GLN A 125 33.57 -19.17 3.32
C GLN A 125 33.59 -20.71 3.28
N SER A 126 32.43 -21.36 3.33
CA SER A 126 32.33 -22.80 3.29
C SER A 126 32.77 -23.39 1.94
N LEU A 127 32.42 -22.73 0.82
CA LEU A 127 32.82 -23.14 -0.52
C LEU A 127 34.33 -22.98 -0.75
N GLU A 128 34.93 -21.92 -0.23
CA GLU A 128 36.38 -21.73 -0.31
C GLU A 128 37.13 -22.87 0.42
N ALA A 129 36.72 -23.19 1.64
CA ALA A 129 37.33 -24.24 2.43
C ALA A 129 37.14 -25.64 1.79
N LEU A 130 35.89 -25.96 1.41
CA LEU A 130 35.55 -27.23 0.75
C LEU A 130 36.23 -27.36 -0.62
N GLY A 131 36.40 -26.26 -1.37
CA GLY A 131 37.10 -26.25 -2.65
C GLY A 131 38.56 -26.66 -2.52
N ARG A 132 39.25 -26.19 -1.45
CA ARG A 132 40.62 -26.66 -1.11
C ARG A 132 40.65 -28.14 -0.80
N THR A 133 39.67 -28.64 -0.02
CA THR A 133 39.57 -30.05 0.32
C THR A 133 39.31 -30.93 -0.91
N VAL A 134 38.44 -30.50 -1.83
CA VAL A 134 38.19 -31.20 -3.11
C VAL A 134 39.48 -31.30 -3.93
N THR A 135 40.22 -30.19 -4.06
CA THR A 135 41.50 -30.19 -4.81
C THR A 135 42.51 -31.14 -4.20
N SER A 136 42.63 -31.16 -2.87
CA SER A 136 43.53 -32.08 -2.14
C SER A 136 43.11 -33.54 -2.35
N ALA A 137 41.82 -33.82 -2.32
CA ALA A 137 41.27 -35.15 -2.57
C ALA A 137 41.54 -35.65 -4.00
N GLU A 138 41.40 -34.77 -5.01
CA GLU A 138 41.76 -35.06 -6.40
C GLU A 138 43.22 -35.44 -6.58
N MET A 139 44.12 -34.68 -5.92
CA MET A 139 45.55 -35.02 -5.91
C MET A 139 45.81 -36.34 -5.23
N GLY A 140 45.14 -36.63 -4.11
CA GLY A 140 45.21 -37.91 -3.41
C GLY A 140 44.76 -39.08 -4.26
N TYR A 141 43.68 -38.91 -5.00
CA TYR A 141 43.20 -39.92 -5.95
C TYR A 141 44.23 -40.21 -7.06
N LYS A 142 44.81 -39.19 -7.68
CA LYS A 142 45.88 -39.37 -8.67
C LYS A 142 47.07 -40.16 -8.10
N ARG A 143 47.35 -40.02 -6.83
CA ARG A 143 48.41 -40.78 -6.10
C ARG A 143 47.93 -42.15 -5.57
N ARG A 144 46.70 -42.55 -5.90
CA ARG A 144 46.06 -43.79 -5.39
C ARG A 144 45.90 -43.83 -3.87
N ALA A 145 45.91 -42.70 -3.20
CA ALA A 145 45.78 -42.61 -1.75
C ALA A 145 44.33 -42.37 -1.26
N ILE A 146 43.43 -42.02 -2.19
CA ILE A 146 42.02 -41.74 -1.93
C ILE A 146 41.16 -42.47 -2.99
N LEU A 147 40.00 -42.96 -2.60
CA LEU A 147 39.04 -43.60 -3.52
C LEU A 147 38.33 -42.61 -4.40
N GLN A 148 38.02 -42.96 -5.62
CA GLN A 148 37.24 -42.14 -6.54
C GLN A 148 35.87 -41.79 -5.94
N ALA A 149 35.24 -42.69 -5.20
CA ALA A 149 33.95 -42.47 -4.54
C ALA A 149 33.98 -41.31 -3.53
N GLU A 150 35.13 -41.16 -2.80
CA GLU A 150 35.29 -40.04 -1.87
C GLU A 150 35.39 -38.71 -2.59
N VAL A 151 36.14 -38.64 -3.68
CA VAL A 151 36.27 -37.40 -4.50
C VAL A 151 34.92 -37.02 -5.07
N LEU A 152 34.13 -38.00 -5.59
CA LEU A 152 32.79 -37.73 -6.14
C LEU A 152 31.83 -37.22 -5.06
N ARG A 153 31.85 -37.73 -3.84
CA ARG A 153 31.03 -37.22 -2.72
C ARG A 153 31.40 -35.82 -2.35
N LEU A 154 32.67 -35.47 -2.25
CA LEU A 154 33.13 -34.11 -1.98
C LEU A 154 32.70 -33.13 -3.08
N LYS A 155 32.83 -33.54 -4.35
CA LYS A 155 32.35 -32.72 -5.48
C LYS A 155 30.85 -32.54 -5.44
N ALA A 156 30.08 -33.56 -5.14
CA ALA A 156 28.64 -33.47 -5.00
C ALA A 156 28.25 -32.47 -3.90
N LEU A 157 28.88 -32.55 -2.72
CA LEU A 157 28.65 -31.60 -1.63
C LEU A 157 29.00 -30.16 -2.05
N TYR A 158 30.16 -29.95 -2.70
CA TYR A 158 30.55 -28.64 -3.22
C TYR A 158 29.52 -28.07 -4.21
N PHE A 159 29.03 -28.88 -5.14
CA PHE A 159 27.99 -28.46 -6.08
C PHE A 159 26.67 -28.12 -5.40
N PHE A 160 26.24 -28.88 -4.38
CA PHE A 160 25.05 -28.56 -3.62
C PHE A 160 25.16 -27.23 -2.90
N LEU A 161 26.26 -26.95 -2.19
CA LEU A 161 26.48 -25.67 -1.55
C LEU A 161 26.54 -24.51 -2.56
N LYS A 162 27.20 -24.73 -3.70
CA LYS A 162 27.26 -23.74 -4.78
C LYS A 162 25.89 -23.42 -5.35
N LYS A 163 25.07 -24.48 -5.58
CA LYS A 163 23.68 -24.31 -6.05
C LYS A 163 22.85 -23.48 -5.08
N GLU A 164 22.89 -23.78 -3.78
CA GLU A 164 22.14 -23.02 -2.78
C GLU A 164 22.57 -21.57 -2.67
N ARG A 165 23.87 -21.34 -2.74
CA ARG A 165 24.43 -19.98 -2.80
C ARG A 165 23.91 -19.20 -4.00
N GLU A 166 23.82 -19.82 -5.19
CA GLU A 166 23.26 -19.18 -6.37
C GLU A 166 21.72 -18.97 -6.27
N GLU A 167 20.98 -19.88 -5.64
CA GLU A 167 19.58 -19.69 -5.35
C GLU A 167 19.32 -18.48 -4.43
N LEU A 168 20.20 -18.26 -3.43
CA LEU A 168 20.14 -17.04 -2.61
C LEU A 168 20.46 -15.79 -3.42
N ASN A 169 21.40 -15.83 -4.35
CA ASN A 169 21.69 -14.73 -5.27
C ASN A 169 20.45 -14.37 -6.12
N ILE A 170 19.79 -15.38 -6.67
CA ILE A 170 18.56 -15.17 -7.45
C ILE A 170 17.49 -14.50 -6.58
N ARG A 171 17.27 -14.98 -5.34
CA ARG A 171 16.34 -14.34 -4.41
C ARG A 171 16.70 -12.90 -4.09
N ILE A 172 17.99 -12.57 -3.94
CA ILE A 172 18.43 -11.18 -3.75
C ILE A 172 18.08 -10.34 -4.97
N LEU A 173 18.36 -10.81 -6.19
CA LEU A 173 18.05 -10.10 -7.42
C LEU A 173 16.54 -9.79 -7.54
N GLU A 174 15.69 -10.75 -7.20
CA GLU A 174 14.23 -10.56 -7.18
C GLU A 174 13.82 -9.48 -6.16
N ARG A 175 14.37 -9.53 -4.93
CA ARG A 175 14.07 -8.54 -3.88
C ARG A 175 14.61 -7.16 -4.21
N GLU A 176 15.79 -7.09 -4.83
CA GLU A 176 16.34 -5.82 -5.32
C GLU A 176 15.51 -5.23 -6.47
N ALA A 177 14.97 -6.07 -7.36
CA ALA A 177 14.05 -5.61 -8.40
C ALA A 177 12.77 -5.01 -7.79
N ASP A 178 12.18 -5.68 -6.81
CA ASP A 178 11.04 -5.15 -6.06
C ASP A 178 11.36 -3.81 -5.38
N LEU A 179 12.55 -3.69 -4.77
CA LEU A 179 13.00 -2.44 -4.15
C LEU A 179 13.17 -1.30 -5.17
N ARG A 180 13.73 -1.59 -6.35
CA ARG A 180 13.88 -0.60 -7.42
C ARG A 180 12.52 -0.04 -7.85
N VAL A 181 11.51 -0.90 -7.98
CA VAL A 181 10.13 -0.47 -8.29
C VAL A 181 9.57 0.40 -7.16
N LEU A 182 9.77 0.02 -5.90
CA LEU A 182 9.27 0.78 -4.76
C LEU A 182 9.92 2.15 -4.63
N LEU A 183 11.23 2.23 -4.80
CA LEU A 183 12.01 3.45 -4.59
C LEU A 183 11.95 4.39 -5.79
N ASN A 184 11.77 3.86 -7.01
CA ASN A 184 11.78 4.59 -8.27
C ASN A 184 12.87 5.68 -8.31
N ASP A 185 14.12 5.26 -8.02
CA ASP A 185 15.28 6.14 -7.96
C ASP A 185 16.26 5.80 -9.08
N ASP A 186 16.62 6.77 -9.88
CA ASP A 186 17.52 6.61 -11.02
C ASP A 186 18.88 6.05 -10.62
N SER A 187 19.36 6.34 -9.41
CA SER A 187 20.62 5.81 -8.88
C SER A 187 20.62 4.28 -8.69
N PHE A 188 19.46 3.66 -8.59
CA PHE A 188 19.28 2.20 -8.44
C PHE A 188 18.64 1.54 -9.66
N ARG A 189 18.45 2.27 -10.76
CA ARG A 189 17.75 1.77 -11.96
C ARG A 189 18.52 0.66 -12.68
N SER A 190 19.86 0.72 -12.69
CA SER A 190 20.67 -0.34 -13.28
C SER A 190 20.65 -1.60 -12.42
N SER A 191 20.49 -2.77 -13.08
CA SER A 191 20.61 -4.09 -12.44
C SER A 191 22.02 -4.36 -11.89
N ASP A 192 23.02 -3.62 -12.37
CA ASP A 192 24.43 -3.79 -11.94
C ASP A 192 24.71 -3.15 -10.58
N VAL A 193 23.82 -2.24 -10.13
CA VAL A 193 23.93 -1.60 -8.81
C VAL A 193 23.36 -2.53 -7.74
N LYS A 194 24.24 -3.03 -6.89
CA LYS A 194 23.86 -3.88 -5.75
C LYS A 194 23.37 -3.01 -4.60
N ILE A 195 22.18 -3.34 -4.08
CA ILE A 195 21.63 -2.68 -2.89
C ILE A 195 22.15 -3.40 -1.65
N VAL A 196 22.93 -2.71 -0.84
CA VAL A 196 23.47 -3.27 0.42
C VAL A 196 22.79 -2.61 1.60
N PRO A 197 21.87 -3.31 2.31
CA PRO A 197 21.26 -2.80 3.53
C PRO A 197 22.32 -2.63 4.64
N MET A 198 22.44 -1.42 5.17
CA MET A 198 23.28 -1.17 6.34
C MET A 198 22.43 -1.30 7.61
N ILE A 199 22.63 -2.37 8.34
CA ILE A 199 21.96 -2.67 9.62
C ILE A 199 23.03 -2.98 10.67
N VAL A 200 22.85 -2.42 11.85
CA VAL A 200 23.65 -2.81 13.02
C VAL A 200 22.91 -3.95 13.71
N GLU A 201 23.48 -5.15 13.70
CA GLU A 201 22.84 -6.40 14.15
C GLU A 201 22.30 -6.30 15.59
N ASN A 202 23.06 -5.70 16.49
CA ASN A 202 22.66 -5.49 17.89
C ASN A 202 21.33 -4.72 18.04
N GLN A 203 20.95 -3.94 17.04
CA GLN A 203 19.68 -3.17 17.08
C GLN A 203 18.47 -4.04 16.78
N LEU A 204 18.64 -5.07 15.96
CA LEU A 204 17.56 -6.04 15.67
C LEU A 204 17.33 -6.97 16.86
N ASP A 205 18.39 -7.33 17.57
CA ASP A 205 18.34 -8.21 18.74
C ASP A 205 17.62 -7.57 19.94
N ASN A 206 17.70 -6.24 20.04
CA ASN A 206 17.06 -5.47 21.12
C ASN A 206 15.56 -5.27 20.92
N LEU A 207 14.97 -5.79 19.85
CA LEU A 207 13.52 -5.78 19.67
C LEU A 207 12.90 -6.85 20.57
N GLU A 208 11.94 -6.43 21.41
CA GLU A 208 11.33 -7.30 22.43
C GLU A 208 9.80 -7.39 22.25
N PRO A 209 9.32 -8.21 21.28
CA PRO A 209 7.89 -8.41 21.11
C PRO A 209 7.16 -8.91 22.35
N GLY A 210 7.85 -9.65 23.23
CA GLY A 210 7.29 -10.16 24.47
C GLY A 210 6.89 -9.10 25.50
N LYS A 211 7.36 -7.85 25.36
CA LYS A 211 6.99 -6.73 26.25
C LYS A 211 5.76 -5.95 25.79
N LEU A 212 5.21 -6.29 24.63
CA LEU A 212 4.05 -5.60 24.07
C LEU A 212 2.79 -5.91 24.87
N LYS A 213 2.02 -4.87 25.17
CA LYS A 213 0.74 -5.00 25.86
C LYS A 213 -0.40 -4.85 24.84
N ARG A 214 -1.22 -5.89 24.77
CA ARG A 214 -2.32 -5.99 23.80
C ARG A 214 -3.26 -4.79 23.86
N ASP A 215 -3.71 -4.41 25.05
CA ASP A 215 -4.74 -3.37 25.22
C ASP A 215 -4.23 -1.99 24.77
N GLU A 216 -2.96 -1.66 25.07
CA GLU A 216 -2.32 -0.42 24.63
C GLU A 216 -2.22 -0.37 23.08
N LEU A 217 -1.89 -1.49 22.45
CA LEU A 217 -1.77 -1.57 20.99
C LEU A 217 -3.14 -1.58 20.29
N LEU A 218 -4.16 -2.14 20.90
CA LEU A 218 -5.53 -2.05 20.38
C LEU A 218 -6.03 -0.61 20.38
N GLU A 219 -5.81 0.14 21.46
CA GLU A 219 -6.16 1.56 21.50
C GLU A 219 -5.38 2.38 20.46
N LEU A 220 -4.08 2.10 20.28
CA LEU A 220 -3.29 2.74 19.22
C LEU A 220 -3.85 2.40 17.84
N ALA A 221 -4.18 1.15 17.56
CA ALA A 221 -4.72 0.72 16.28
C ALA A 221 -6.06 1.42 15.97
N ARG A 222 -6.98 1.49 16.95
CA ARG A 222 -8.25 2.20 16.79
C ARG A 222 -8.06 3.68 16.42
N ASN A 223 -7.00 4.33 16.92
CA ASN A 223 -6.73 5.73 16.70
C ASN A 223 -5.85 6.01 15.45
N LYS A 224 -5.02 5.06 15.04
CA LYS A 224 -4.00 5.29 14.01
C LYS A 224 -4.32 4.66 12.66
N ARG A 225 -5.02 3.53 12.62
CA ARG A 225 -5.27 2.77 11.39
C ARG A 225 -6.08 3.56 10.36
N PRO A 226 -5.52 3.74 9.14
CA PRO A 226 -6.20 4.49 8.07
C PRO A 226 -7.44 3.77 7.53
N ASP A 227 -7.42 2.44 7.43
CA ASP A 227 -8.55 1.61 6.97
C ASP A 227 -9.78 1.77 7.88
N LEU A 228 -9.58 1.76 9.20
CA LEU A 228 -10.66 2.03 10.16
C LEU A 228 -11.17 3.47 10.05
N LYS A 229 -10.26 4.45 9.91
CA LYS A 229 -10.66 5.85 9.68
C LYS A 229 -11.45 6.00 8.38
N LYS A 230 -11.05 5.29 7.30
CA LYS A 230 -11.80 5.25 6.04
C LYS A 230 -13.21 4.70 6.24
N ALA A 231 -13.37 3.58 6.98
CA ALA A 231 -14.68 3.00 7.27
C ALA A 231 -15.59 3.97 8.04
N ILE A 232 -15.04 4.72 9.00
CA ILE A 232 -15.76 5.78 9.72
C ILE A 232 -16.19 6.91 8.77
N GLN A 233 -15.29 7.35 7.88
CA GLN A 233 -15.63 8.39 6.90
C GLN A 233 -16.67 7.90 5.88
N ALA A 234 -16.63 6.63 5.49
CA ALA A 234 -17.61 6.02 4.60
C ALA A 234 -19.02 6.00 5.21
N LEU A 235 -19.14 5.72 6.51
CA LEU A 235 -20.42 5.82 7.21
C LEU A 235 -20.92 7.28 7.22
N ARG A 236 -20.07 8.24 7.56
CA ARG A 236 -20.43 9.68 7.54
C ARG A 236 -20.82 10.18 6.14
N TYR A 237 -20.18 9.63 5.11
CA TYR A 237 -20.52 9.92 3.72
C TYR A 237 -21.96 9.50 3.40
N GLU A 238 -22.37 8.29 3.78
CA GLU A 238 -23.76 7.83 3.53
C GLU A 238 -24.78 8.62 4.38
N GLU A 239 -24.43 9.00 5.61
CA GLU A 239 -25.29 9.87 6.44
C GLU A 239 -25.47 11.25 5.76
N ALA A 240 -24.39 11.87 5.27
CA ALA A 240 -24.49 13.12 4.53
C ALA A 240 -25.22 12.97 3.18
N ASN A 241 -25.03 11.82 2.51
CA ASN A 241 -25.76 11.51 1.28
C ASN A 241 -27.27 11.37 1.53
N LEU A 242 -27.71 10.73 2.63
CA LEU A 242 -29.11 10.67 3.01
C LEU A 242 -29.71 12.08 3.18
N GLU A 243 -28.99 12.98 3.86
CA GLU A 243 -29.40 14.37 3.98
C GLU A 243 -29.53 15.07 2.62
N LEU A 244 -28.63 14.77 1.68
CA LEU A 244 -28.70 15.26 0.31
C LEU A 244 -29.93 14.69 -0.42
N GLN A 245 -30.22 13.40 -0.26
CA GLN A 245 -31.38 12.78 -0.89
C GLN A 245 -32.69 13.37 -0.34
N HIS A 246 -32.80 13.69 0.93
CA HIS A 246 -33.94 14.43 1.49
C HIS A 246 -34.03 15.85 0.90
N ALA A 247 -32.91 16.53 0.71
CA ALA A 247 -32.92 17.85 0.07
C ALA A 247 -33.34 17.76 -1.41
N ASN A 248 -32.98 16.70 -2.12
CA ASN A 248 -33.39 16.50 -3.52
C ASN A 248 -34.91 16.29 -3.68
N ALA A 249 -35.64 15.90 -2.63
CA ALA A 249 -37.07 15.86 -2.60
C ALA A 249 -37.74 17.26 -2.59
N ILE A 250 -36.97 18.33 -2.27
CA ILE A 250 -37.47 19.69 -2.28
C ILE A 250 -37.39 20.23 -3.71
N PRO A 251 -38.46 20.87 -4.27
CA PRO A 251 -38.43 21.41 -5.61
C PRO A 251 -37.43 22.58 -5.73
N ASP A 252 -36.81 22.70 -6.91
CA ASP A 252 -35.98 23.83 -7.24
C ASP A 252 -36.80 24.91 -7.97
N LEU A 253 -36.37 26.17 -7.86
CA LEU A 253 -37.02 27.33 -8.47
C LEU A 253 -36.16 27.86 -9.61
N ALA A 254 -36.65 27.84 -10.83
CA ALA A 254 -36.09 28.60 -11.92
C ALA A 254 -36.85 29.92 -12.08
N PHE A 255 -36.12 31.00 -12.20
CA PHE A 255 -36.69 32.34 -12.19
C PHE A 255 -35.88 33.27 -13.08
N GLY A 256 -36.56 34.23 -13.79
CA GLY A 256 -35.86 35.23 -14.59
C GLY A 256 -36.73 36.07 -15.51
N PRO A 257 -36.15 37.10 -16.16
CA PRO A 257 -36.86 37.97 -17.08
C PRO A 257 -37.19 37.31 -18.41
N MET A 258 -38.26 37.72 -18.99
CA MET A 258 -38.70 37.34 -20.33
C MET A 258 -39.08 38.60 -21.11
N TYR A 259 -38.58 38.68 -22.34
CA TYR A 259 -39.04 39.64 -23.33
C TYR A 259 -39.83 38.89 -24.39
N ASN A 260 -41.02 39.36 -24.67
CA ASN A 260 -41.88 38.77 -25.71
C ASN A 260 -42.42 39.89 -26.63
N ARG A 261 -42.11 39.73 -27.90
CA ARG A 261 -42.72 40.51 -28.98
C ARG A 261 -43.58 39.57 -29.81
N GLY A 262 -44.89 39.56 -29.51
CA GLY A 262 -45.84 38.65 -30.13
C GLY A 262 -46.64 39.28 -31.28
N GLY A 263 -45.97 39.75 -32.32
CA GLY A 263 -46.60 40.32 -33.51
C GLY A 263 -47.46 41.53 -33.18
N THR A 264 -48.65 41.57 -33.68
CA THR A 264 -49.59 42.67 -33.48
C THR A 264 -50.32 42.63 -32.12
N ALA A 265 -50.27 41.48 -31.42
CA ALA A 265 -51.01 41.29 -30.17
C ALA A 265 -50.28 41.85 -28.94
N PHE A 266 -48.90 41.72 -28.89
CA PHE A 266 -48.08 42.15 -27.77
C PHE A 266 -46.83 42.89 -28.28
N GLN A 267 -46.87 44.21 -28.22
CA GLN A 267 -45.74 45.04 -28.57
C GLN A 267 -44.86 45.24 -27.32
N ASN A 268 -43.63 44.68 -27.32
CA ASN A 268 -42.64 44.93 -26.25
C ASN A 268 -43.14 44.50 -24.84
N TYR A 269 -43.63 43.26 -24.70
CA TYR A 269 -44.01 42.74 -23.38
C TYR A 269 -42.75 42.32 -22.60
N TRP A 270 -42.64 42.84 -21.39
CA TRP A 270 -41.66 42.42 -20.41
C TRP A 270 -42.36 41.73 -19.26
N GLY A 271 -41.85 40.56 -18.88
CA GLY A 271 -42.41 39.74 -17.79
C GLY A 271 -41.30 39.11 -16.95
N ILE A 272 -41.73 38.50 -15.88
CA ILE A 272 -40.92 37.62 -15.05
C ILE A 272 -41.52 36.25 -15.17
N THR A 273 -40.66 35.25 -15.41
CA THR A 273 -41.06 33.85 -15.42
C THR A 273 -40.56 33.17 -14.15
N ALA A 274 -41.41 32.34 -13.56
CA ALA A 274 -41.04 31.43 -12.46
C ALA A 274 -41.51 30.03 -12.82
N GLN A 275 -40.59 29.04 -12.69
CA GLN A 275 -40.88 27.64 -12.96
C GLN A 275 -40.54 26.82 -11.73
N LEU A 276 -41.45 26.00 -11.28
CA LEU A 276 -41.33 25.13 -10.11
C LEU A 276 -41.82 23.72 -10.49
N ASN A 277 -40.94 22.74 -10.37
CA ASN A 277 -41.30 21.36 -10.58
C ASN A 277 -41.81 20.76 -9.27
N ILE A 278 -43.16 20.60 -9.15
CA ILE A 278 -43.81 20.12 -7.94
C ILE A 278 -43.68 18.58 -7.86
N PRO A 279 -43.04 18.02 -6.83
CA PRO A 279 -42.80 16.58 -6.70
C PRO A 279 -44.02 15.85 -6.18
N ILE A 280 -44.99 15.52 -7.08
CA ILE A 280 -46.20 14.78 -6.73
C ILE A 280 -45.94 13.27 -6.74
N PHE A 281 -45.36 12.75 -7.81
CA PHE A 281 -45.12 11.32 -8.01
C PHE A 281 -43.70 10.91 -7.60
N ASP A 282 -42.69 11.64 -8.09
CA ASP A 282 -41.30 11.46 -7.73
C ASP A 282 -40.93 12.46 -6.64
N ARG A 283 -40.83 11.95 -5.42
CA ARG A 283 -40.41 12.65 -4.20
C ARG A 283 -39.04 12.16 -3.73
N ASN A 284 -38.24 11.61 -4.63
CA ASN A 284 -36.96 11.00 -4.36
C ASN A 284 -37.01 9.83 -3.32
N GLN A 285 -38.19 9.23 -3.13
CA GLN A 285 -38.46 8.24 -2.09
C GLN A 285 -37.63 6.96 -2.27
N GLY A 286 -37.31 6.60 -3.52
CA GLY A 286 -36.48 5.44 -3.83
C GLY A 286 -35.01 5.64 -3.36
N ASN A 287 -34.40 6.81 -3.69
CA ASN A 287 -33.04 7.14 -3.30
C ASN A 287 -32.91 7.37 -1.80
N ILE A 288 -33.93 7.93 -1.14
CA ILE A 288 -33.97 8.05 0.33
C ILE A 288 -33.88 6.66 0.98
N LYS A 289 -34.80 5.73 0.57
CA LYS A 289 -34.78 4.35 1.07
C LYS A 289 -33.44 3.62 0.77
N ALA A 290 -32.88 3.84 -0.42
CA ALA A 290 -31.59 3.26 -0.78
C ALA A 290 -30.47 3.76 0.16
N SER A 291 -30.41 5.08 0.41
CA SER A 291 -29.43 5.69 1.32
C SER A 291 -29.60 5.22 2.78
N GLU A 292 -30.84 5.03 3.26
CA GLU A 292 -31.11 4.43 4.58
C GLU A 292 -30.51 3.00 4.68
N LYS A 293 -30.66 2.18 3.63
CA LYS A 293 -30.08 0.84 3.59
C LYS A 293 -28.56 0.85 3.45
N ALA A 294 -28.01 1.81 2.69
CA ALA A 294 -26.58 2.01 2.58
C ALA A 294 -25.94 2.34 3.95
N ILE A 295 -26.58 3.20 4.76
CA ILE A 295 -26.13 3.48 6.13
C ILE A 295 -26.10 2.19 6.98
N LEU A 296 -27.13 1.34 6.89
CA LEU A 296 -27.15 0.08 7.62
C LEU A 296 -26.04 -0.87 7.17
N SER A 297 -25.75 -0.93 5.86
CA SER A 297 -24.63 -1.68 5.29
C SER A 297 -23.31 -1.18 5.86
N ARG A 298 -23.04 0.13 5.77
CA ARG A 298 -21.79 0.74 6.28
C ARG A 298 -21.60 0.55 7.79
N LYS A 299 -22.70 0.53 8.57
CA LYS A 299 -22.63 0.21 10.01
C LYS A 299 -22.14 -1.22 10.27
N GLN A 300 -22.57 -2.19 9.44
CA GLN A 300 -22.08 -3.57 9.58
C GLN A 300 -20.63 -3.70 9.09
N GLU A 301 -20.28 -3.04 7.98
CA GLU A 301 -18.91 -3.01 7.47
C GLU A 301 -17.95 -2.40 8.51
N LEU A 302 -18.32 -1.30 9.16
CA LEU A 302 -17.51 -0.70 10.24
C LEU A 302 -17.32 -1.67 11.43
N LYS A 303 -18.38 -2.38 11.82
CA LYS A 303 -18.27 -3.40 12.89
C LYS A 303 -17.33 -4.53 12.48
N ASN A 304 -17.42 -4.99 11.23
CA ASN A 304 -16.54 -6.01 10.70
C ASN A 304 -15.07 -5.55 10.69
N THR A 305 -14.81 -4.32 10.20
CA THR A 305 -13.46 -3.73 10.21
C THR A 305 -12.89 -3.63 11.63
N LEU A 306 -13.71 -3.27 12.62
CA LEU A 306 -13.28 -3.26 14.01
C LEU A 306 -12.88 -4.64 14.52
N LEU A 307 -13.67 -5.68 14.21
CA LEU A 307 -13.35 -7.07 14.56
C LEU A 307 -12.08 -7.55 13.86
N GLU A 308 -11.89 -7.20 12.59
CA GLU A 308 -10.67 -7.50 11.83
C GLU A 308 -9.46 -6.86 12.50
N VAL A 309 -9.53 -5.56 12.83
CA VAL A 309 -8.46 -4.84 13.54
C VAL A 309 -8.10 -5.51 14.86
N GLU A 310 -9.10 -5.87 15.67
CA GLU A 310 -8.88 -6.52 16.98
C GLU A 310 -8.20 -7.89 16.83
N ASN A 311 -8.62 -8.67 15.84
CA ASN A 311 -8.03 -9.98 15.59
C ASN A 311 -6.62 -9.87 14.97
N GLU A 312 -6.42 -8.98 14.00
CA GLU A 312 -5.10 -8.77 13.38
C GLU A 312 -4.06 -8.34 14.41
N VAL A 313 -4.38 -7.38 15.28
CA VAL A 313 -3.49 -6.93 16.36
C VAL A 313 -3.18 -8.09 17.31
N ALA A 314 -4.19 -8.83 17.75
CA ALA A 314 -3.99 -9.95 18.65
C ALA A 314 -3.09 -11.05 18.04
N VAL A 315 -3.38 -11.46 16.80
CA VAL A 315 -2.62 -12.50 16.10
C VAL A 315 -1.20 -12.02 15.80
N SER A 316 -1.01 -10.77 15.37
CA SER A 316 0.32 -10.24 15.05
C SER A 316 1.24 -10.18 16.26
N ILE A 317 0.74 -9.76 17.43
CA ILE A 317 1.50 -9.73 18.69
C ILE A 317 1.93 -11.15 19.07
N GLU A 318 1.00 -12.11 19.07
CA GLU A 318 1.29 -13.48 19.46
C GLU A 318 2.25 -14.16 18.47
N THR A 319 2.07 -13.92 17.17
CA THR A 319 2.98 -14.41 16.13
C THR A 319 4.38 -13.85 16.33
N ALA A 320 4.50 -12.54 16.57
CA ALA A 320 5.81 -11.92 16.80
C ALA A 320 6.49 -12.46 18.08
N ARG A 321 5.73 -12.68 19.15
CA ARG A 321 6.23 -13.29 20.40
C ARG A 321 6.77 -14.69 20.15
N LEU A 322 5.98 -15.55 19.51
CA LEU A 322 6.38 -16.95 19.23
C LEU A 322 7.59 -17.04 18.31
N LYS A 323 7.64 -16.21 17.24
CA LYS A 323 8.79 -16.17 16.32
C LYS A 323 10.05 -15.65 16.99
N ASP A 324 9.94 -14.65 17.87
CA ASP A 324 11.07 -14.11 18.65
C ASP A 324 11.61 -15.14 19.66
N GLU A 325 10.73 -15.84 20.36
CA GLU A 325 11.13 -16.92 21.29
C GLU A 325 11.84 -18.07 20.56
N LEU A 326 11.29 -18.49 19.43
CA LEU A 326 11.88 -19.56 18.62
C LEU A 326 13.25 -19.15 18.07
N TYR A 327 13.36 -17.92 17.54
CA TYR A 327 14.64 -17.38 17.06
C TYR A 327 15.69 -17.33 18.18
N LYS A 328 15.33 -16.79 19.35
CA LYS A 328 16.26 -16.68 20.50
C LYS A 328 16.74 -18.04 21.01
N LYS A 329 15.83 -19.01 21.09
CA LYS A 329 16.21 -20.40 21.47
C LYS A 329 17.19 -21.00 20.48
N PHE A 330 16.91 -20.90 19.19
CA PHE A 330 17.77 -21.45 18.15
C PHE A 330 19.13 -20.74 18.12
N ARG A 331 19.15 -19.41 18.15
CA ARG A 331 20.37 -18.61 18.14
C ARG A 331 21.31 -18.96 19.29
N ASN A 332 20.79 -19.06 20.52
CA ASN A 332 21.58 -19.37 21.70
C ASN A 332 22.21 -20.77 21.63
N THR A 333 21.58 -21.71 20.93
CA THR A 333 22.05 -23.10 20.85
C THR A 333 23.04 -23.32 19.69
N TYR A 334 22.89 -22.59 18.58
CA TYR A 334 23.52 -23.00 17.31
C TYR A 334 24.55 -22.02 16.72
N THR A 335 24.49 -20.70 16.96
CA THR A 335 25.21 -19.76 16.09
C THR A 335 26.74 -19.74 16.28
N LYS A 336 27.22 -19.80 17.50
CA LYS A 336 28.67 -19.71 17.77
C LYS A 336 29.38 -21.04 17.63
N GLU A 337 28.77 -22.09 18.14
CA GLU A 337 29.35 -23.42 18.14
C GLU A 337 29.46 -24.05 16.74
N TYR A 338 28.46 -23.76 15.86
CA TYR A 338 28.45 -24.35 14.51
C TYR A 338 29.48 -23.74 13.54
N THR A 339 29.79 -22.45 13.65
CA THR A 339 30.78 -21.82 12.78
C THR A 339 32.19 -22.31 13.10
N ASP A 340 32.52 -22.47 14.38
CA ASP A 340 33.83 -22.97 14.81
C ASP A 340 33.93 -24.47 14.51
N LEU A 341 32.85 -25.25 14.76
CA LEU A 341 32.82 -26.67 14.47
C LEU A 341 32.98 -26.98 12.97
N SER A 342 32.49 -26.13 12.08
CA SER A 342 32.67 -26.35 10.63
C SER A 342 34.12 -26.32 10.19
N LYS A 343 34.95 -25.45 10.77
CA LYS A 343 36.38 -25.37 10.52
C LYS A 343 37.11 -26.61 11.09
N ASP A 344 36.73 -27.00 12.30
CA ASP A 344 37.30 -28.18 12.96
C ASP A 344 36.97 -29.46 12.21
N MET A 345 35.76 -29.60 11.64
CA MET A 345 35.37 -30.75 10.82
C MET A 345 36.17 -30.84 9.51
N ILE A 346 36.44 -29.70 8.85
CA ILE A 346 37.35 -29.67 7.68
C ILE A 346 38.75 -30.16 8.04
N LEU A 347 39.33 -29.58 9.12
CA LEU A 347 40.64 -29.99 9.58
C LEU A 347 40.70 -31.47 10.00
N SER A 348 39.66 -31.97 10.66
CA SER A 348 39.57 -33.35 11.09
C SER A 348 39.48 -34.31 9.91
N TYR A 349 38.77 -33.95 8.87
CA TYR A 349 38.73 -34.74 7.66
C TYR A 349 40.08 -34.72 6.90
N GLU A 350 40.73 -33.55 6.77
CA GLU A 350 42.03 -33.42 6.14
C GLU A 350 43.11 -34.26 6.88
N LYS A 351 43.01 -34.34 8.21
CA LYS A 351 43.87 -35.18 9.04
C LYS A 351 43.45 -36.64 9.12
N ARG A 352 42.35 -37.01 8.43
CA ARG A 352 41.76 -38.36 8.43
C ARG A 352 41.30 -38.86 9.82
N TYR A 353 40.91 -37.95 10.71
CA TYR A 353 40.36 -38.28 12.01
C TYR A 353 38.88 -38.68 11.89
N ILE A 354 38.21 -38.25 10.84
CA ILE A 354 36.82 -38.61 10.51
C ILE A 354 36.72 -39.16 9.09
N THR A 355 35.71 -39.98 8.84
CA THR A 355 35.41 -40.56 7.53
C THR A 355 34.71 -39.53 6.63
N ILE A 356 34.72 -39.80 5.31
CA ILE A 356 33.96 -38.98 4.34
C ILE A 356 32.46 -38.98 4.64
N LEU A 357 31.92 -40.08 5.19
CA LEU A 357 30.51 -40.18 5.53
C LEU A 357 30.17 -39.22 6.70
N GLU A 358 30.94 -39.26 7.77
CA GLU A 358 30.77 -38.39 8.92
C GLU A 358 30.93 -36.91 8.50
N PHE A 359 31.90 -36.61 7.63
CA PHE A 359 32.12 -35.29 7.09
C PHE A 359 30.91 -34.78 6.28
N THR A 360 30.38 -35.57 5.34
CA THR A 360 29.24 -35.18 4.51
C THR A 360 27.96 -35.08 5.33
N ASP A 361 27.70 -35.98 6.26
CA ASP A 361 26.55 -35.92 7.17
C ASP A 361 26.55 -34.64 8.03
N PHE A 362 27.70 -34.29 8.58
CA PHE A 362 27.87 -33.02 9.29
C PHE A 362 27.52 -31.83 8.41
N PHE A 363 28.07 -31.74 7.18
CA PHE A 363 27.82 -30.64 6.29
C PHE A 363 26.36 -30.56 5.82
N GLU A 364 25.65 -31.66 5.64
CA GLU A 364 24.22 -31.68 5.34
C GLU A 364 23.41 -31.12 6.52
N THR A 365 23.72 -31.53 7.76
CA THR A 365 23.08 -31.01 8.97
C THR A 365 23.37 -29.52 9.15
N TYR A 366 24.63 -29.11 8.96
CA TYR A 366 25.08 -27.73 9.07
C TYR A 366 24.36 -26.81 8.06
N ARG A 367 24.29 -27.22 6.80
CA ARG A 367 23.55 -26.56 5.74
C ARG A 367 22.07 -26.35 6.13
N SER A 368 21.42 -27.41 6.59
CA SER A 368 20.02 -27.36 7.02
C SER A 368 19.82 -26.36 8.17
N SER A 369 20.78 -26.30 9.10
CA SER A 369 20.75 -25.35 10.21
C SER A 369 20.91 -23.88 9.75
N VAL A 370 21.75 -23.63 8.75
CA VAL A 370 21.92 -22.27 8.17
C VAL A 370 20.62 -21.82 7.47
N VAL A 371 20.01 -22.71 6.69
CA VAL A 371 18.74 -22.41 6.01
C VAL A 371 17.63 -22.11 7.03
N GLU A 372 17.53 -22.93 8.08
CA GLU A 372 16.53 -22.72 9.13
C GLU A 372 16.79 -21.42 9.91
N MET A 373 18.05 -21.10 10.23
CA MET A 373 18.40 -19.82 10.88
C MET A 373 17.98 -18.61 10.03
N LEU A 374 18.29 -18.66 8.72
CA LEU A 374 17.88 -17.61 7.78
C LEU A 374 16.36 -17.43 7.78
N LYS A 375 15.62 -18.54 7.77
CA LYS A 375 14.16 -18.51 7.81
C LYS A 375 13.65 -17.94 9.14
N LEU A 376 14.21 -18.36 10.28
CA LEU A 376 13.84 -17.82 11.59
C LEU A 376 14.11 -16.32 11.70
N GLN A 377 15.22 -15.84 11.17
CA GLN A 377 15.58 -14.42 11.15
C GLN A 377 14.58 -13.61 10.31
N THR A 378 14.30 -14.05 9.09
CA THR A 378 13.36 -13.37 8.19
C THR A 378 11.93 -13.43 8.73
N ASP A 379 11.47 -14.57 9.20
CA ASP A 379 10.14 -14.77 9.78
C ASP A 379 9.91 -13.89 11.02
N ARG A 380 10.95 -13.77 11.87
CA ARG A 380 10.91 -12.88 13.05
C ARG A 380 10.72 -11.42 12.64
N MET A 381 11.49 -10.93 11.67
CA MET A 381 11.38 -9.55 11.20
C MET A 381 10.05 -9.30 10.48
N ASP A 382 9.59 -10.26 9.69
CA ASP A 382 8.28 -10.20 9.03
C ASP A 382 7.13 -10.13 10.04
N ALA A 383 7.22 -10.87 11.16
CA ALA A 383 6.25 -10.82 12.23
C ALA A 383 6.29 -9.49 13.00
N ILE A 384 7.49 -8.92 13.24
CA ILE A 384 7.67 -7.59 13.85
C ILE A 384 7.04 -6.50 12.97
N GLU A 385 7.30 -6.52 11.67
CA GLU A 385 6.66 -5.57 10.74
C GLU A 385 5.15 -5.84 10.60
N GLY A 386 4.71 -7.07 10.81
CA GLY A 386 3.29 -7.42 10.94
C GLY A 386 2.61 -6.70 12.12
N VAL A 387 3.28 -6.60 13.28
CA VAL A 387 2.78 -5.81 14.42
C VAL A 387 2.72 -4.32 14.08
N ASN A 388 3.80 -3.75 13.51
CA ASN A 388 3.83 -2.35 13.10
C ASN A 388 2.69 -2.04 12.12
N PHE A 389 2.44 -2.93 11.17
CA PHE A 389 1.35 -2.82 10.20
C PHE A 389 -0.02 -2.90 10.88
N SER A 390 -0.28 -3.91 11.72
CA SER A 390 -1.59 -4.12 12.35
C SER A 390 -1.98 -2.98 13.30
N VAL A 391 -1.00 -2.33 13.94
CA VAL A 391 -1.22 -1.16 14.81
C VAL A 391 -1.37 0.15 14.01
N GLY A 392 -0.90 0.19 12.76
CA GLY A 392 -0.94 1.39 11.92
C GLY A 392 0.17 2.41 12.20
N GLN A 393 1.15 2.06 13.02
CA GLN A 393 2.37 2.84 13.26
C GLN A 393 3.52 1.95 13.72
N GLY A 394 4.76 2.45 13.57
CA GLY A 394 5.94 1.75 14.05
C GLY A 394 6.02 1.72 15.58
N VAL A 395 5.79 0.55 16.17
CA VAL A 395 5.89 0.29 17.62
C VAL A 395 7.22 -0.40 17.94
N LEU A 396 7.64 -1.32 17.09
CA LEU A 396 8.90 -2.03 17.16
C LEU A 396 9.78 -1.60 15.98
N ILE A 397 10.49 -0.49 16.13
CA ILE A 397 11.42 0.01 15.11
C ILE A 397 12.83 -0.05 15.68
N PRO A 398 13.80 -0.64 14.95
CA PRO A 398 15.20 -0.54 15.31
C PRO A 398 15.61 0.93 15.36
N LYS A 399 16.30 1.32 16.42
CA LYS A 399 16.90 2.65 16.51
C LYS A 399 18.13 2.67 15.62
N PHE A 400 17.97 3.00 14.36
CA PHE A 400 19.10 3.22 13.46
C PHE A 400 19.82 4.49 13.91
N SER A 401 21.09 4.37 14.32
CA SER A 401 21.97 5.52 14.45
C SER A 401 22.10 6.17 13.07
N ASP A 402 22.06 7.49 13.02
CA ASP A 402 22.38 8.22 11.78
C ASP A 402 23.79 7.76 11.35
N PRO A 403 24.03 7.59 10.03
CA PRO A 403 25.35 7.24 9.57
C PRO A 403 26.32 8.29 10.11
N VAL A 404 27.34 7.84 10.82
CA VAL A 404 28.47 8.69 11.19
C VAL A 404 29.04 9.19 9.87
N THR A 405 28.82 10.46 9.57
CA THR A 405 29.55 11.15 8.52
C THR A 405 30.99 11.21 9.04
N GLU A 406 31.81 10.26 8.63
CA GLU A 406 33.26 10.46 8.69
C GLU A 406 33.55 11.63 7.74
N GLU A 407 33.68 12.80 8.33
CA GLU A 407 34.36 13.93 7.67
C GLU A 407 35.78 13.48 7.31
N LYS A 408 36.05 13.45 6.04
CA LYS A 408 37.40 13.50 5.48
C LYS A 408 37.66 14.86 4.90
#